data_de4207c53ce01a92d0ffdc53c577dd66
#
_entry.id   de4207c53ce01a92d0ffdc53c577dd66
#
_cell.length_a   1.000
_cell.length_b   1.000
_cell.length_c   1.000
_cell.angle_alpha   90.00
_cell.angle_beta   90.00
_cell.angle_gamma   90.00
#
_symmetry.space_group_name_H-M   'P 1'
#
loop_
_entity.id
_entity.type
_entity.pdbx_description
1 polymer ?
#
loop_
_entity_poly.entity_id
_entity_poly.type
_entity_poly.pdbx_seq_one_letter_code
_entity_poly.pdbx_strand_id
1 'polypeptide(L)'
;MKRYLFPVAAALAFALGVTGGALAKGHPAKSHHAKRKAPAVAGGHVHSLIPGFAPHPRLWLRALRELRHNQKPPHKAKHRSSHRHAMKRHGTKPQAPKPKPKKPKPKPHAQPHPRHRLRATTLSIYEHSAQPWILSAQGCSAARRHESGIVILDFGKPAFHHGGYGTLLFSGRFAPNRKITNAMLGYAHGYVSCLPKGSTAAIELARGTSNYHPSVPSAYAAGVRWARETNRLSRELARKGLDEHVAAAAADDAEPAWDPAFRKTRQFFHGFRAAVHGHTLFNYGSLDGGVGAVWSARQAWYVSGGIRHTKALPEIYNSAMAEQWAELARISHRKYDRDVQFAGVMTQGTASCNCGFRPTAAHRVLAQALDAQGVDHVPLPAGGTNIIG
;
A
#
# COMPACT_ATOMS: atom_id res chain seq x y z
N MET A 1 -17.64 32.77 -25.57
CA MET A 1 -17.57 32.03 -24.32
C MET A 1 -18.88 31.27 -24.11
N LYS A 2 -18.94 29.99 -24.49
CA LYS A 2 -20.10 29.10 -24.25
C LYS A 2 -19.68 28.02 -23.27
N ARG A 3 -20.29 28.04 -22.09
CA ARG A 3 -20.09 27.03 -21.03
C ARG A 3 -20.88 25.77 -21.43
N TYR A 4 -20.21 24.66 -21.62
CA TYR A 4 -20.85 23.36 -21.74
C TYR A 4 -20.95 22.74 -20.33
N LEU A 5 -22.16 22.78 -19.77
CA LEU A 5 -22.58 21.95 -18.65
C LEU A 5 -22.92 20.56 -19.22
N PHE A 6 -22.18 19.53 -18.86
CA PHE A 6 -22.59 18.15 -19.07
C PHE A 6 -23.30 17.64 -17.81
N PRO A 7 -24.49 17.05 -17.94
CA PRO A 7 -25.20 16.52 -16.79
C PRO A 7 -24.63 15.18 -16.35
N VAL A 8 -24.22 15.08 -15.08
CA VAL A 8 -23.94 13.83 -14.37
C VAL A 8 -25.27 13.31 -13.83
N ALA A 9 -26.09 12.74 -14.67
CA ALA A 9 -27.38 12.15 -14.26
C ALA A 9 -27.84 11.07 -15.25
N ALA A 10 -27.07 10.00 -15.40
CA ALA A 10 -27.51 8.84 -16.20
C ALA A 10 -26.93 7.50 -15.76
N ALA A 11 -26.65 7.30 -14.48
CA ALA A 11 -26.14 6.01 -13.98
C ALA A 11 -26.96 5.39 -12.83
N LEU A 12 -28.16 5.89 -12.54
CA LEU A 12 -28.97 5.39 -11.41
C LEU A 12 -30.33 4.80 -11.79
N ALA A 13 -30.59 4.45 -13.06
CA ALA A 13 -31.92 4.03 -13.52
C ALA A 13 -31.96 2.61 -14.14
N PHE A 14 -31.09 1.67 -13.69
CA PHE A 14 -31.15 0.28 -14.20
C PHE A 14 -31.14 -0.80 -13.10
N ALA A 15 -31.85 -0.58 -12.02
CA ALA A 15 -31.95 -1.60 -10.95
C ALA A 15 -33.38 -1.87 -10.46
N LEU A 16 -34.41 -1.46 -11.17
CA LEU A 16 -35.79 -1.84 -10.82
C LEU A 16 -36.58 -2.08 -12.13
N GLY A 17 -36.83 -3.31 -12.45
CA GLY A 17 -37.76 -3.65 -13.52
C GLY A 17 -37.50 -4.97 -14.23
N VAL A 18 -37.81 -6.10 -13.57
CA VAL A 18 -38.43 -7.27 -14.22
C VAL A 18 -39.16 -8.05 -13.12
N THR A 19 -40.45 -7.74 -12.95
CA THR A 19 -41.44 -8.68 -12.47
C THR A 19 -42.60 -8.62 -13.44
N GLY A 20 -42.59 -9.48 -14.38
CA GLY A 20 -43.67 -9.68 -15.37
C GLY A 20 -44.09 -11.12 -15.35
N GLY A 21 -45.27 -11.33 -14.91
CA GLY A 21 -46.05 -12.47 -14.63
C GLY A 21 -46.30 -13.44 -15.76
N ALA A 22 -46.60 -14.67 -15.37
CA ALA A 22 -47.43 -15.59 -16.18
C ALA A 22 -48.38 -16.30 -15.24
N LEU A 23 -49.66 -16.00 -15.46
CA LEU A 23 -50.81 -16.72 -14.93
C LEU A 23 -50.85 -18.14 -15.53
N ALA A 24 -50.93 -19.15 -14.70
CA ALA A 24 -51.47 -20.46 -15.08
C ALA A 24 -52.48 -20.92 -14.02
N LYS A 25 -53.72 -21.10 -14.49
CA LYS A 25 -54.85 -21.69 -13.77
C LYS A 25 -54.63 -23.20 -13.57
N GLY A 26 -54.97 -23.69 -12.38
CA GLY A 26 -55.09 -25.14 -12.15
C GLY A 26 -55.74 -25.42 -10.80
N HIS A 27 -56.81 -26.17 -10.83
CA HIS A 27 -57.82 -26.48 -9.82
C HIS A 27 -57.32 -27.29 -8.60
N PRO A 28 -58.15 -27.48 -7.55
CA PRO A 28 -57.73 -27.79 -6.19
C PRO A 28 -57.81 -29.29 -5.86
N ALA A 29 -56.93 -29.74 -5.00
CA ALA A 29 -57.09 -31.03 -4.29
C ALA A 29 -57.01 -30.79 -2.77
N LYS A 30 -58.01 -31.24 -2.08
CA LYS A 30 -58.19 -31.33 -0.61
C LYS A 30 -57.21 -32.36 -0.02
N SER A 31 -56.63 -32.08 1.14
CA SER A 31 -56.77 -32.99 2.32
C SER A 31 -55.91 -32.58 3.51
N HIS A 32 -56.56 -32.52 4.65
CA HIS A 32 -56.27 -32.99 6.01
C HIS A 32 -55.08 -32.48 6.84
N HIS A 33 -55.50 -31.68 7.82
CA HIS A 33 -55.05 -31.55 9.22
C HIS A 33 -53.75 -32.25 9.69
N ALA A 34 -52.85 -31.46 10.23
CA ALA A 34 -52.24 -31.69 11.55
C ALA A 34 -51.73 -30.38 12.15
N LYS A 35 -52.35 -29.94 13.25
CA LYS A 35 -51.93 -28.84 14.10
C LYS A 35 -50.67 -29.26 14.87
N ARG A 36 -49.53 -28.60 14.67
CA ARG A 36 -48.46 -28.53 15.64
C ARG A 36 -48.17 -27.05 15.96
N LYS A 37 -48.39 -26.71 17.23
CA LYS A 37 -48.04 -25.44 17.84
C LYS A 37 -46.52 -25.28 17.83
N ALA A 38 -45.99 -24.23 17.25
CA ALA A 38 -44.61 -23.77 17.43
C ALA A 38 -44.57 -22.72 18.56
N PRO A 39 -43.54 -22.71 19.41
CA PRO A 39 -43.38 -21.69 20.42
C PRO A 39 -42.95 -20.37 19.83
N ALA A 40 -43.51 -19.31 20.39
CA ALA A 40 -43.15 -17.91 20.07
C ALA A 40 -41.70 -17.63 20.46
N VAL A 41 -40.86 -17.31 19.50
CA VAL A 41 -39.52 -16.74 19.72
C VAL A 41 -39.64 -15.22 19.59
N ALA A 42 -39.34 -14.56 20.70
CA ALA A 42 -39.26 -13.10 20.80
C ALA A 42 -38.32 -12.52 19.74
N GLY A 43 -38.84 -11.57 18.97
CA GLY A 43 -38.05 -10.81 17.97
C GLY A 43 -37.03 -9.94 18.64
N GLY A 44 -35.77 -10.36 18.71
CA GLY A 44 -34.63 -9.53 18.96
C GLY A 44 -34.12 -8.96 17.63
N HIS A 45 -34.35 -7.66 17.41
CA HIS A 45 -33.68 -6.92 16.34
C HIS A 45 -32.17 -6.94 16.58
N VAL A 46 -31.46 -7.85 15.93
CA VAL A 46 -30.00 -7.77 15.83
C VAL A 46 -29.70 -6.78 14.71
N HIS A 47 -29.48 -5.52 15.09
CA HIS A 47 -28.79 -4.56 14.22
C HIS A 47 -27.36 -5.07 14.01
N SER A 48 -27.12 -5.74 12.89
CA SER A 48 -25.80 -6.07 12.37
C SER A 48 -25.15 -4.74 11.90
N LEU A 49 -24.53 -4.04 12.83
CA LEU A 49 -23.56 -2.99 12.53
C LEU A 49 -22.27 -3.69 12.10
N ILE A 50 -22.12 -3.98 10.82
CA ILE A 50 -20.81 -4.18 10.20
C ILE A 50 -20.26 -2.76 9.97
N PRO A 51 -19.23 -2.31 10.71
CA PRO A 51 -18.62 -1.03 10.44
C PRO A 51 -17.99 -1.12 9.04
N GLY A 52 -18.37 -0.21 8.14
CA GLY A 52 -17.73 -0.04 6.86
C GLY A 52 -16.23 0.17 7.08
N PHE A 53 -15.41 -0.57 6.35
CA PHE A 53 -13.96 -0.43 6.27
C PHE A 53 -13.60 0.87 5.53
N ALA A 54 -13.75 2.00 6.20
CA ALA A 54 -12.97 3.20 5.91
C ALA A 54 -12.05 3.40 7.11
N PRO A 55 -10.74 3.56 6.95
CA PRO A 55 -9.89 3.97 8.05
C PRO A 55 -10.34 5.37 8.47
N HIS A 56 -11.12 5.44 9.55
CA HIS A 56 -11.65 6.70 10.05
C HIS A 56 -10.51 7.44 10.77
N PRO A 57 -10.03 8.60 10.29
CA PRO A 57 -8.88 9.32 10.89
C PRO A 57 -9.07 9.60 12.39
N ARG A 58 -10.33 9.70 12.87
CA ARG A 58 -10.64 9.95 14.29
C ARG A 58 -10.42 8.74 15.21
N LEU A 59 -10.58 7.52 14.73
CA LEU A 59 -10.28 6.31 15.50
C LEU A 59 -8.77 6.14 15.67
N TRP A 60 -8.02 6.55 14.67
CA TRP A 60 -6.56 6.51 14.65
C TRP A 60 -5.93 7.46 15.69
N LEU A 61 -6.42 8.71 15.75
CA LEU A 61 -5.99 9.68 16.76
C LEU A 61 -6.33 9.27 18.19
N ARG A 62 -7.40 8.50 18.39
CA ARG A 62 -7.77 7.97 19.71
C ARG A 62 -6.83 6.85 20.16
N ALA A 63 -6.51 5.91 19.27
CA ALA A 63 -5.53 4.84 19.54
C ALA A 63 -4.14 5.38 19.86
N LEU A 64 -3.68 6.42 19.16
CA LEU A 64 -2.40 7.09 19.45
C LEU A 64 -2.39 7.82 20.80
N ARG A 65 -3.52 8.39 21.25
CA ARG A 65 -3.61 9.00 22.59
C ARG A 65 -3.53 7.94 23.69
N GLU A 66 -4.19 6.80 23.53
CA GLU A 66 -4.17 5.71 24.50
C GLU A 66 -2.77 5.06 24.62
N LEU A 67 -2.03 4.95 23.51
CA LEU A 67 -0.65 4.44 23.51
C LEU A 67 0.32 5.40 24.23
N ARG A 68 0.14 6.72 24.15
CA ARG A 68 0.98 7.70 24.88
C ARG A 68 0.75 7.69 26.39
N HIS A 69 -0.45 7.37 26.86
CA HIS A 69 -0.73 7.32 28.31
C HIS A 69 -0.16 6.08 29.01
N ASN A 70 0.18 5.03 28.29
CA ASN A 70 0.71 3.78 28.87
C ASN A 70 2.23 3.65 28.88
N GLN A 71 2.97 4.62 28.36
CA GLN A 71 4.44 4.62 28.46
C GLN A 71 4.89 5.27 29.77
N LYS A 72 5.09 4.46 30.81
CA LYS A 72 5.83 4.89 32.01
C LYS A 72 7.30 5.17 31.62
N PRO A 73 7.89 6.28 32.08
CA PRO A 73 9.28 6.57 31.78
C PRO A 73 10.21 5.52 32.44
N PRO A 74 11.31 5.13 31.78
CA PRO A 74 12.24 4.17 32.34
C PRO A 74 12.94 4.75 33.56
N HIS A 75 13.01 3.95 34.63
CA HIS A 75 13.73 4.28 35.86
C HIS A 75 15.21 4.57 35.56
N LYS A 76 15.67 5.77 35.99
CA LYS A 76 17.09 6.14 35.92
C LYS A 76 17.90 5.21 36.83
N ALA A 77 18.72 4.35 36.26
CA ALA A 77 19.72 3.57 36.95
C ALA A 77 20.83 4.52 37.45
N LYS A 78 21.04 4.56 38.78
CA LYS A 78 22.16 5.26 39.40
C LYS A 78 23.45 4.51 39.12
N HIS A 79 24.33 5.07 38.30
CA HIS A 79 25.70 4.58 38.18
C HIS A 79 26.52 5.06 39.37
N ARG A 80 26.99 4.09 40.15
CA ARG A 80 28.00 4.24 41.22
C ARG A 80 29.37 4.41 40.56
N SER A 81 30.03 5.52 40.87
CA SER A 81 31.43 5.74 40.55
C SER A 81 32.32 5.06 41.59
N SER A 82 33.31 4.29 41.17
CA SER A 82 34.56 4.08 41.92
C SER A 82 35.62 3.56 40.92
N HIS A 83 36.68 4.26 40.70
CA HIS A 83 38.03 3.93 41.08
C HIS A 83 39.04 4.94 40.50
N ARG A 84 39.71 5.62 41.44
CA ARG A 84 40.91 6.38 41.19
C ARG A 84 42.05 5.40 40.88
N HIS A 85 42.80 5.61 39.79
CA HIS A 85 44.21 5.21 39.70
C HIS A 85 45.03 6.41 39.25
N ALA A 86 45.96 6.76 40.14
CA ALA A 86 47.01 7.72 39.89
C ALA A 86 48.08 7.08 38.98
N MET A 87 48.46 7.73 37.91
CA MET A 87 49.71 7.37 37.20
C MET A 87 50.52 8.61 36.81
N LYS A 88 51.76 8.49 37.18
CA LYS A 88 52.96 9.31 37.09
C LYS A 88 53.05 10.25 35.86
N ARG A 89 53.48 11.48 36.19
CA ARG A 89 54.03 12.47 35.28
C ARG A 89 55.30 11.99 34.63
N HIS A 90 55.37 11.91 33.32
CA HIS A 90 56.60 12.00 32.57
C HIS A 90 56.63 13.31 31.81
N GLY A 91 57.72 14.06 32.00
CA GLY A 91 57.94 15.33 31.39
C GLY A 91 58.19 15.16 29.86
N THR A 92 57.52 15.97 29.06
CA THR A 92 57.75 16.09 27.62
C THR A 92 58.26 17.46 27.29
N LYS A 93 59.34 17.46 26.51
CA LYS A 93 60.01 18.65 25.92
C LYS A 93 59.06 19.54 25.16
N PRO A 94 59.36 20.89 25.07
CA PRO A 94 58.58 21.80 24.27
C PRO A 94 58.68 21.47 22.79
N GLN A 95 57.56 21.18 22.13
CA GLN A 95 57.50 21.10 20.64
C GLN A 95 57.26 22.47 20.05
N ALA A 96 57.96 22.75 18.94
CA ALA A 96 57.82 23.95 18.12
C ALA A 96 56.39 24.18 17.62
N PRO A 97 55.95 25.43 17.43
CA PRO A 97 54.58 25.73 17.03
C PRO A 97 54.28 25.21 15.62
N LYS A 98 53.22 24.36 15.56
CA LYS A 98 52.71 23.86 14.28
C LYS A 98 52.10 25.00 13.45
N PRO A 99 52.31 24.98 12.10
CA PRO A 99 51.73 25.98 11.21
C PRO A 99 50.18 25.94 11.28
N LYS A 100 49.55 27.11 11.35
CA LYS A 100 48.10 27.29 11.37
C LYS A 100 47.47 26.62 10.14
N PRO A 101 46.40 25.81 10.30
CA PRO A 101 45.72 25.18 9.18
C PRO A 101 45.11 26.27 8.26
N LYS A 102 45.37 26.16 6.97
CA LYS A 102 44.78 27.04 5.94
C LYS A 102 43.25 26.78 5.96
N LYS A 103 42.46 27.87 6.08
CA LYS A 103 41.00 27.80 5.98
C LYS A 103 40.63 27.08 4.67
N PRO A 104 39.74 26.05 4.72
CA PRO A 104 39.29 25.38 3.51
C PRO A 104 38.58 26.41 2.61
N LYS A 105 38.89 26.39 1.32
CA LYS A 105 38.16 27.18 0.32
C LYS A 105 36.69 26.75 0.33
N PRO A 106 35.72 27.71 0.23
CA PRO A 106 34.32 27.36 0.12
C PRO A 106 34.12 26.43 -1.09
N LYS A 107 33.52 25.26 -0.86
CA LYS A 107 33.13 24.37 -1.95
C LYS A 107 32.15 25.11 -2.86
N PRO A 108 32.29 24.98 -4.19
CA PRO A 108 31.30 25.54 -5.11
C PRO A 108 29.90 25.05 -4.69
N HIS A 109 28.95 25.98 -4.57
CA HIS A 109 27.55 25.62 -4.37
C HIS A 109 27.15 24.61 -5.46
N ALA A 110 26.78 23.41 -5.06
CA ALA A 110 26.19 22.42 -5.96
C ALA A 110 25.03 23.11 -6.68
N GLN A 111 25.04 23.11 -7.99
CA GLN A 111 23.91 23.60 -8.77
C GLN A 111 22.69 22.77 -8.39
N PRO A 112 21.50 23.37 -8.19
CA PRO A 112 20.30 22.60 -7.88
C PRO A 112 20.06 21.61 -9.01
N HIS A 113 20.07 20.32 -8.68
CA HIS A 113 19.76 19.26 -9.62
C HIS A 113 18.43 19.55 -10.32
N PRO A 114 18.30 19.24 -11.63
CA PRO A 114 17.08 19.52 -12.37
C PRO A 114 15.91 18.86 -11.63
N ARG A 115 14.97 19.68 -11.18
CA ARG A 115 13.78 19.26 -10.44
C ARG A 115 13.04 18.21 -11.28
N HIS A 116 13.07 16.97 -10.85
CA HIS A 116 12.33 15.89 -11.48
C HIS A 116 10.82 16.23 -11.44
N ARG A 117 10.29 16.70 -12.57
CA ARG A 117 8.84 16.80 -12.74
C ARG A 117 8.28 15.38 -12.77
N LEU A 118 7.29 15.10 -11.94
CA LEU A 118 6.45 13.92 -12.08
C LEU A 118 5.97 13.84 -13.53
N ARG A 119 6.36 12.79 -14.24
CA ARG A 119 6.01 12.61 -15.67
C ARG A 119 4.66 11.96 -15.84
N ALA A 120 4.17 11.23 -14.83
CA ALA A 120 2.88 10.55 -14.88
C ALA A 120 2.31 10.35 -13.47
N THR A 121 1.00 10.49 -13.35
CA THR A 121 0.23 10.07 -12.18
C THR A 121 -0.80 9.04 -12.63
N THR A 122 -0.99 8.00 -11.83
CA THR A 122 -1.99 6.97 -12.05
C THR A 122 -3.07 7.01 -10.98
N LEU A 123 -4.19 6.32 -11.22
CA LEU A 123 -5.18 6.02 -10.20
C LEU A 123 -5.06 4.56 -9.80
N SER A 124 -4.85 4.31 -8.51
CA SER A 124 -5.01 3.02 -7.86
C SER A 124 -6.41 2.92 -7.24
N ILE A 125 -6.91 1.70 -6.98
CA ILE A 125 -8.31 1.50 -6.62
C ILE A 125 -8.43 0.50 -5.49
N TYR A 126 -9.25 0.84 -4.46
CA TYR A 126 -9.76 -0.12 -3.48
C TYR A 126 -10.90 -0.93 -4.09
N GLU A 127 -10.67 -2.22 -4.34
CA GLU A 127 -11.57 -3.06 -5.12
C GLU A 127 -12.68 -3.70 -4.29
N HIS A 128 -13.91 -3.32 -4.56
CA HIS A 128 -15.10 -3.94 -3.97
C HIS A 128 -15.57 -5.18 -4.74
N SER A 129 -14.98 -5.45 -5.91
CA SER A 129 -15.37 -6.52 -6.82
C SER A 129 -14.15 -7.19 -7.45
N ALA A 130 -14.27 -8.47 -7.78
CA ALA A 130 -13.32 -9.20 -8.59
C ALA A 130 -13.98 -9.71 -9.89
N GLN A 131 -14.84 -8.91 -10.49
CA GLN A 131 -15.50 -9.23 -11.77
C GLN A 131 -14.65 -8.68 -12.94
N PRO A 132 -14.21 -9.54 -13.89
CA PRO A 132 -13.32 -9.11 -14.97
C PRO A 132 -13.87 -7.97 -15.82
N TRP A 133 -15.19 -7.93 -16.05
CA TRP A 133 -15.81 -6.88 -16.86
C TRP A 133 -15.82 -5.51 -16.18
N ILE A 134 -15.95 -5.45 -14.83
CA ILE A 134 -15.83 -4.21 -14.06
C ILE A 134 -14.41 -3.66 -14.20
N LEU A 135 -13.42 -4.52 -13.94
CA LEU A 135 -12.03 -4.12 -14.01
C LEU A 135 -11.61 -3.77 -15.46
N SER A 136 -12.20 -4.40 -16.46
CA SER A 136 -11.98 -4.03 -17.86
C SER A 136 -12.44 -2.59 -18.16
N ALA A 137 -13.59 -2.19 -17.63
CA ALA A 137 -14.07 -0.82 -17.77
C ALA A 137 -13.14 0.19 -17.05
N GLN A 138 -12.60 -0.16 -15.88
CA GLN A 138 -11.63 0.66 -15.16
C GLN A 138 -10.32 0.79 -15.96
N GLY A 139 -9.79 -0.31 -16.49
CA GLY A 139 -8.59 -0.29 -17.33
C GLY A 139 -8.76 0.55 -18.61
N CYS A 140 -9.90 0.42 -19.28
CA CYS A 140 -10.24 1.27 -20.44
C CYS A 140 -10.29 2.77 -20.03
N SER A 141 -10.86 3.09 -18.88
CA SER A 141 -10.87 4.45 -18.35
C SER A 141 -9.45 4.99 -18.07
N ALA A 142 -8.56 4.16 -17.51
CA ALA A 142 -7.16 4.52 -17.27
C ALA A 142 -6.41 4.80 -18.59
N ALA A 143 -6.60 3.97 -19.61
CA ALA A 143 -6.02 4.18 -20.94
C ALA A 143 -6.49 5.50 -21.57
N ARG A 144 -7.77 5.83 -21.47
CA ARG A 144 -8.34 7.11 -21.97
C ARG A 144 -7.78 8.33 -21.24
N ARG A 145 -7.35 8.18 -19.98
CA ARG A 145 -6.64 9.23 -19.24
C ARG A 145 -5.13 9.25 -19.51
N HIS A 146 -4.65 8.40 -20.43
CA HIS A 146 -3.23 8.24 -20.76
C HIS A 146 -2.35 7.92 -19.54
N GLU A 147 -2.88 7.15 -18.58
CA GLU A 147 -2.12 6.75 -17.41
C GLU A 147 -0.95 5.87 -17.79
N SER A 148 0.22 6.15 -17.20
CA SER A 148 1.44 5.38 -17.35
C SER A 148 2.19 5.38 -16.04
N GLY A 149 2.66 4.20 -15.59
CA GLY A 149 3.31 4.04 -14.29
C GLY A 149 2.68 2.94 -13.44
N ILE A 150 2.74 3.05 -12.11
CA ILE A 150 2.27 2.02 -11.20
C ILE A 150 0.76 2.21 -10.95
N VAL A 151 0.01 1.14 -11.15
CA VAL A 151 -1.41 1.05 -10.80
C VAL A 151 -1.59 -0.09 -9.79
N ILE A 152 -2.11 0.19 -8.62
CA ILE A 152 -2.44 -0.81 -7.61
C ILE A 152 -3.95 -1.05 -7.62
N LEU A 153 -4.35 -2.30 -7.79
CA LEU A 153 -5.71 -2.77 -7.54
C LEU A 153 -5.69 -3.47 -6.18
N ASP A 154 -6.09 -2.76 -5.13
CA ASP A 154 -6.12 -3.32 -3.78
C ASP A 154 -7.43 -4.07 -3.54
N PHE A 155 -7.31 -5.38 -3.34
CA PHE A 155 -8.45 -6.27 -3.12
C PHE A 155 -8.78 -6.48 -1.64
N GLY A 156 -8.14 -5.76 -0.72
CA GLY A 156 -8.32 -5.89 0.72
C GLY A 156 -7.36 -6.91 1.36
N LYS A 157 -7.78 -7.62 2.41
CA LYS A 157 -6.88 -8.43 3.24
C LYS A 157 -6.82 -9.89 2.85
N PRO A 158 -5.65 -10.57 3.03
CA PRO A 158 -5.55 -12.01 2.78
C PRO A 158 -6.50 -12.80 3.68
N ALA A 159 -7.19 -13.76 3.08
CA ALA A 159 -8.15 -14.61 3.76
C ALA A 159 -8.05 -16.07 3.29
N PHE A 160 -8.54 -16.99 4.12
CA PHE A 160 -8.65 -18.41 3.80
C PHE A 160 -10.09 -18.87 4.03
N HIS A 161 -10.71 -19.42 2.99
CA HIS A 161 -12.10 -19.83 3.05
C HIS A 161 -12.32 -21.07 2.19
N HIS A 162 -13.10 -22.03 2.67
CA HIS A 162 -13.39 -23.31 1.97
C HIS A 162 -12.14 -24.02 1.45
N GLY A 163 -11.08 -24.09 2.26
CA GLY A 163 -9.83 -24.78 1.89
C GLY A 163 -8.93 -24.00 0.91
N GLY A 164 -9.32 -22.77 0.51
CA GLY A 164 -8.61 -21.96 -0.47
C GLY A 164 -8.09 -20.61 0.05
N TYR A 165 -6.93 -20.19 -0.43
CA TYR A 165 -6.42 -18.84 -0.22
C TYR A 165 -7.06 -17.85 -1.18
N GLY A 166 -7.32 -16.66 -0.70
CA GLY A 166 -7.89 -15.56 -1.45
C GLY A 166 -7.81 -14.25 -0.66
N THR A 167 -8.75 -13.38 -0.89
CA THR A 167 -8.84 -12.07 -0.25
C THR A 167 -10.27 -11.79 0.18
N LEU A 168 -10.43 -11.21 1.34
CA LEU A 168 -11.68 -10.57 1.76
C LEU A 168 -11.68 -9.16 1.17
N LEU A 169 -12.50 -8.96 0.14
CA LEU A 169 -12.65 -7.69 -0.55
C LEU A 169 -13.21 -6.59 0.37
N PHE A 170 -13.06 -5.32 -0.01
CA PHE A 170 -13.67 -4.19 0.72
C PHE A 170 -15.19 -4.26 0.82
N SER A 171 -15.84 -5.00 -0.07
CA SER A 171 -17.28 -5.35 0.05
C SER A 171 -17.60 -6.42 1.09
N GLY A 172 -16.61 -6.95 1.82
CA GLY A 172 -16.78 -8.06 2.76
C GLY A 172 -16.93 -9.44 2.10
N ARG A 173 -16.85 -9.55 0.78
CA ARG A 173 -16.98 -10.81 0.04
C ARG A 173 -15.62 -11.47 -0.17
N PHE A 174 -15.56 -12.81 -0.01
CA PHE A 174 -14.35 -13.56 -0.32
C PHE A 174 -14.18 -13.76 -1.83
N ALA A 175 -12.97 -13.49 -2.32
CA ALA A 175 -12.55 -13.79 -3.70
C ALA A 175 -11.34 -14.73 -3.69
N PRO A 176 -11.44 -15.94 -4.29
CA PRO A 176 -10.28 -16.80 -4.44
C PRO A 176 -9.19 -16.15 -5.28
N ASN A 177 -7.94 -16.47 -5.02
CA ASN A 177 -6.79 -15.90 -5.70
C ASN A 177 -6.90 -15.95 -7.24
N ARG A 178 -7.38 -17.06 -7.80
CA ARG A 178 -7.58 -17.24 -9.25
C ARG A 178 -8.60 -16.25 -9.81
N LYS A 179 -9.67 -15.96 -9.07
CA LYS A 179 -10.70 -15.00 -9.50
C LYS A 179 -10.12 -13.59 -9.58
N ILE A 180 -9.29 -13.22 -8.61
CA ILE A 180 -8.58 -11.93 -8.61
C ILE A 180 -7.64 -11.83 -9.83
N THR A 181 -6.84 -12.87 -10.10
CA THR A 181 -5.96 -12.89 -11.29
C THR A 181 -6.76 -12.70 -12.60
N ASN A 182 -7.93 -13.34 -12.72
CA ASN A 182 -8.79 -13.16 -13.88
C ASN A 182 -9.37 -11.73 -13.97
N ALA A 183 -9.69 -11.11 -12.83
CA ALA A 183 -10.15 -9.73 -12.78
C ALA A 183 -9.04 -8.76 -13.25
N MET A 184 -7.80 -8.97 -12.79
CA MET A 184 -6.64 -8.18 -13.25
C MET A 184 -6.37 -8.33 -14.75
N LEU A 185 -6.55 -9.54 -15.31
CA LEU A 185 -6.49 -9.74 -16.77
C LEU A 185 -7.60 -8.96 -17.48
N GLY A 186 -8.77 -8.84 -16.87
CA GLY A 186 -9.83 -7.96 -17.37
C GLY A 186 -9.37 -6.49 -17.42
N TYR A 187 -8.77 -5.98 -16.35
CA TYR A 187 -8.21 -4.62 -16.33
C TYR A 187 -7.17 -4.42 -17.44
N ALA A 188 -6.19 -5.32 -17.53
CA ALA A 188 -5.14 -5.27 -18.54
C ALA A 188 -5.70 -5.27 -19.97
N HIS A 189 -6.68 -6.14 -20.24
CA HIS A 189 -7.36 -6.18 -21.54
C HIS A 189 -8.08 -4.86 -21.84
N GLY A 190 -8.84 -4.32 -20.88
CA GLY A 190 -9.50 -3.03 -21.03
C GLY A 190 -8.52 -1.89 -21.29
N TYR A 191 -7.40 -1.87 -20.56
CA TYR A 191 -6.35 -0.87 -20.73
C TYR A 191 -5.78 -0.92 -22.17
N VAL A 192 -5.29 -2.06 -22.62
CA VAL A 192 -4.67 -2.20 -23.93
C VAL A 192 -5.66 -1.92 -25.06
N SER A 193 -6.90 -2.43 -24.94
CA SER A 193 -7.94 -2.25 -25.98
C SER A 193 -8.39 -0.79 -26.15
N CYS A 194 -8.19 0.05 -25.16
CA CYS A 194 -8.58 1.47 -25.19
C CYS A 194 -7.41 2.43 -25.38
N LEU A 195 -6.17 1.92 -25.48
CA LEU A 195 -5.03 2.77 -25.83
C LEU A 195 -5.16 3.30 -27.25
N PRO A 196 -4.81 4.56 -27.51
CA PRO A 196 -4.68 5.09 -28.85
C PRO A 196 -3.69 4.27 -29.68
N LYS A 197 -3.95 4.11 -30.97
CA LYS A 197 -3.02 3.44 -31.89
C LYS A 197 -1.64 4.09 -31.84
N GLY A 198 -0.59 3.29 -31.66
CA GLY A 198 0.80 3.77 -31.55
C GLY A 198 1.14 4.38 -30.19
N SER A 199 0.30 4.22 -29.20
CA SER A 199 0.60 4.67 -27.82
C SER A 199 1.81 3.90 -27.28
N THR A 200 2.71 4.62 -26.59
CA THR A 200 3.83 4.05 -25.81
C THR A 200 3.53 3.96 -24.32
N ALA A 201 2.30 4.30 -23.91
CA ALA A 201 1.90 4.24 -22.51
C ALA A 201 1.94 2.80 -22.00
N ALA A 202 2.50 2.62 -20.82
CA ALA A 202 2.61 1.32 -20.16
C ALA A 202 2.40 1.46 -18.66
N ILE A 203 1.82 0.43 -18.05
CA ILE A 203 1.59 0.36 -16.62
C ILE A 203 2.25 -0.86 -16.00
N GLU A 204 2.68 -0.72 -14.74
CA GLU A 204 3.01 -1.82 -13.85
C GLU A 204 1.78 -2.09 -12.98
N LEU A 205 1.02 -3.13 -13.33
CA LEU A 205 -0.25 -3.47 -12.71
C LEU A 205 -0.01 -4.36 -11.49
N ALA A 206 -0.12 -3.77 -10.32
CA ALA A 206 0.15 -4.42 -9.06
C ALA A 206 -1.12 -4.99 -8.43
N ARG A 207 -1.04 -6.26 -8.06
CA ARG A 207 -2.04 -6.95 -7.25
C ARG A 207 -1.88 -6.54 -5.81
N GLY A 208 -2.77 -5.69 -5.30
CA GLY A 208 -2.75 -5.13 -3.95
C GLY A 208 -3.46 -6.00 -2.92
N THR A 209 -2.94 -5.96 -1.70
CA THR A 209 -3.53 -6.51 -0.48
C THR A 209 -3.02 -5.71 0.72
N SER A 210 -3.43 -6.04 1.95
CA SER A 210 -2.94 -5.38 3.16
C SER A 210 -2.53 -6.38 4.24
N ASN A 211 -1.68 -5.95 5.18
CA ASN A 211 -1.37 -6.73 6.37
C ASN A 211 -2.41 -6.56 7.50
N TYR A 212 -3.56 -5.93 7.22
CA TYR A 212 -4.64 -5.69 8.17
C TYR A 212 -5.26 -7.01 8.66
N HIS A 213 -4.83 -7.49 9.83
CA HIS A 213 -5.37 -8.68 10.50
C HIS A 213 -5.70 -9.85 9.53
N PRO A 214 -4.71 -10.40 8.80
CA PRO A 214 -4.97 -11.44 7.81
C PRO A 214 -5.58 -12.69 8.45
N SER A 215 -6.68 -13.15 7.87
CA SER A 215 -7.41 -14.35 8.31
C SER A 215 -6.94 -15.59 7.54
N VAL A 216 -5.68 -15.97 7.73
CA VAL A 216 -5.05 -17.10 7.01
C VAL A 216 -4.36 -18.05 8.00
N PRO A 217 -4.34 -19.38 7.74
CA PRO A 217 -3.64 -20.36 8.56
C PRO A 217 -2.13 -20.10 8.63
N SER A 218 -1.55 -19.60 7.52
CA SER A 218 -0.13 -19.28 7.40
C SER A 218 0.07 -18.06 6.52
N ALA A 219 0.64 -16.99 7.10
CA ALA A 219 1.01 -15.79 6.34
C ALA A 219 2.12 -16.09 5.32
N TYR A 220 3.06 -16.99 5.65
CA TYR A 220 4.07 -17.46 4.69
C TYR A 220 3.44 -18.11 3.47
N ALA A 221 2.50 -19.06 3.68
CA ALA A 221 1.80 -19.71 2.58
C ALA A 221 0.95 -18.72 1.76
N ALA A 222 0.34 -17.72 2.40
CA ALA A 222 -0.36 -16.64 1.70
C ALA A 222 0.58 -15.87 0.78
N GLY A 223 1.78 -15.49 1.26
CA GLY A 223 2.81 -14.82 0.45
C GLY A 223 3.29 -15.66 -0.72
N VAL A 224 3.54 -16.97 -0.51
CA VAL A 224 3.88 -17.91 -1.60
C VAL A 224 2.79 -17.96 -2.67
N ARG A 225 1.52 -18.03 -2.25
CA ARG A 225 0.38 -18.03 -3.18
C ARG A 225 0.25 -16.70 -3.93
N TRP A 226 0.46 -15.59 -3.22
CA TRP A 226 0.44 -14.26 -3.83
C TRP A 226 1.48 -14.13 -4.95
N ALA A 227 2.73 -14.55 -4.68
CA ALA A 227 3.80 -14.59 -5.69
C ALA A 227 3.48 -15.48 -6.88
N ARG A 228 2.96 -16.69 -6.64
CA ARG A 228 2.58 -17.64 -7.72
C ARG A 228 1.50 -17.09 -8.64
N GLU A 229 0.53 -16.37 -8.09
CA GLU A 229 -0.53 -15.74 -8.88
C GLU A 229 -0.01 -14.49 -9.62
N THR A 230 0.96 -13.75 -9.06
CA THR A 230 1.66 -12.68 -9.79
C THR A 230 2.45 -13.23 -10.98
N ASN A 231 3.21 -14.31 -10.76
CA ASN A 231 3.91 -15.02 -11.85
C ASN A 231 2.92 -15.54 -12.91
N ARG A 232 1.73 -16.00 -12.48
CA ARG A 232 0.68 -16.45 -13.39
C ARG A 232 0.12 -15.28 -14.20
N LEU A 233 -0.19 -14.14 -13.53
CA LEU A 233 -0.65 -12.94 -14.22
C LEU A 233 0.32 -12.55 -15.34
N SER A 234 1.63 -12.50 -15.05
CA SER A 234 2.65 -12.18 -16.04
C SER A 234 2.63 -13.13 -17.25
N ARG A 235 2.58 -14.45 -17.01
CA ARG A 235 2.50 -15.43 -18.11
C ARG A 235 1.22 -15.27 -18.95
N GLU A 236 0.09 -14.98 -18.32
CA GLU A 236 -1.17 -14.77 -19.03
C GLU A 236 -1.17 -13.46 -19.83
N LEU A 237 -0.53 -12.40 -19.32
CA LEU A 237 -0.33 -11.15 -20.07
C LEU A 237 0.47 -11.43 -21.36
N ALA A 238 1.61 -12.09 -21.24
CA ALA A 238 2.44 -12.46 -22.40
C ALA A 238 1.69 -13.36 -23.39
N ARG A 239 0.99 -14.41 -22.89
CA ARG A 239 0.21 -15.30 -23.74
C ARG A 239 -0.89 -14.59 -24.55
N LYS A 240 -1.38 -13.46 -24.01
CA LYS A 240 -2.44 -12.63 -24.67
C LYS A 240 -1.88 -11.44 -25.44
N GLY A 241 -0.56 -11.26 -25.49
CA GLY A 241 0.08 -10.11 -26.15
C GLY A 241 -0.23 -8.76 -25.47
N LEU A 242 -0.44 -8.77 -24.14
CA LEU A 242 -0.74 -7.57 -23.36
C LEU A 242 0.52 -7.02 -22.64
N ASP A 243 1.60 -7.78 -22.63
CA ASP A 243 2.82 -7.52 -21.88
C ASP A 243 3.68 -6.38 -22.44
N GLU A 244 3.42 -5.93 -23.68
CA GLU A 244 4.02 -4.71 -24.22
C GLU A 244 3.61 -3.46 -23.44
N HIS A 245 2.37 -3.43 -22.93
CA HIS A 245 1.79 -2.27 -22.25
C HIS A 245 1.50 -2.52 -20.77
N VAL A 246 1.51 -3.77 -20.30
CA VAL A 246 1.14 -4.12 -18.93
C VAL A 246 2.12 -5.12 -18.33
N ALA A 247 2.95 -4.66 -17.40
CA ALA A 247 3.78 -5.53 -16.58
C ALA A 247 3.06 -5.95 -15.31
N ALA A 248 3.30 -7.19 -14.83
CA ALA A 248 2.72 -7.68 -13.58
C ALA A 248 3.58 -7.34 -12.37
N ALA A 249 2.95 -6.88 -11.30
CA ALA A 249 3.56 -6.69 -9.99
C ALA A 249 2.61 -7.14 -8.86
N ALA A 250 3.09 -7.06 -7.63
CA ALA A 250 2.30 -7.22 -6.42
C ALA A 250 2.46 -5.99 -5.51
N ALA A 251 1.52 -5.80 -4.58
CA ALA A 251 1.60 -4.74 -3.59
C ALA A 251 1.00 -5.20 -2.26
N ASP A 252 1.50 -4.63 -1.16
CA ASP A 252 0.99 -4.86 0.19
C ASP A 252 0.98 -3.53 0.95
N ASP A 253 -0.19 -3.18 1.46
CA ASP A 253 -0.37 -2.07 2.37
C ASP A 253 0.11 -2.52 3.76
N ALA A 254 1.43 -2.40 3.96
CA ALA A 254 2.09 -2.93 5.13
C ALA A 254 2.26 -1.85 6.18
N GLU A 255 1.31 -1.79 7.12
CA GLU A 255 1.31 -0.83 8.21
C GLU A 255 1.72 -1.44 9.55
N PRO A 256 2.58 -0.73 10.31
CA PRO A 256 3.06 -1.16 11.61
C PRO A 256 1.95 -1.43 12.63
N ALA A 257 0.92 -0.59 12.69
CA ALA A 257 -0.17 -0.72 13.66
C ALA A 257 -1.02 -1.99 13.46
N TRP A 258 -1.04 -2.56 12.26
CA TRP A 258 -1.84 -3.75 11.94
C TRP A 258 -1.15 -5.08 12.29
N ASP A 259 0.17 -5.08 12.37
CA ASP A 259 0.98 -6.21 12.87
C ASP A 259 2.16 -5.68 13.70
N PRO A 260 1.91 -5.15 14.93
CA PRO A 260 2.97 -4.56 15.76
C PRO A 260 4.14 -5.52 16.06
N ALA A 261 3.85 -6.82 16.12
CA ALA A 261 4.88 -7.85 16.30
C ALA A 261 5.70 -8.13 15.02
N PHE A 262 5.33 -7.57 13.88
CA PHE A 262 5.97 -7.78 12.58
C PHE A 262 6.01 -9.25 12.10
N ARG A 263 5.39 -10.14 12.80
CA ARG A 263 5.55 -11.58 12.55
C ARG A 263 4.83 -12.05 11.30
N LYS A 264 3.56 -11.67 11.14
CA LYS A 264 2.76 -12.08 9.98
C LYS A 264 3.22 -11.38 8.71
N THR A 265 3.51 -10.08 8.80
CA THR A 265 4.06 -9.29 7.70
C THR A 265 5.39 -9.87 7.21
N ARG A 266 6.33 -10.13 8.12
CA ARG A 266 7.60 -10.77 7.76
C ARG A 266 7.41 -12.12 7.08
N GLN A 267 6.49 -12.96 7.57
CA GLN A 267 6.19 -14.26 6.98
C GLN A 267 5.61 -14.12 5.57
N PHE A 268 4.69 -13.17 5.35
CA PHE A 268 4.12 -12.92 4.03
C PHE A 268 5.18 -12.48 3.02
N PHE A 269 5.97 -11.46 3.36
CA PHE A 269 7.06 -10.98 2.52
C PHE A 269 8.12 -12.06 2.23
N HIS A 270 8.45 -12.86 3.24
CA HIS A 270 9.38 -13.99 3.05
C HIS A 270 8.79 -15.06 2.12
N GLY A 271 7.52 -15.40 2.28
CA GLY A 271 6.82 -16.34 1.39
C GLY A 271 6.74 -15.82 -0.05
N PHE A 272 6.44 -14.53 -0.24
CA PHE A 272 6.44 -13.90 -1.55
C PHE A 272 7.81 -14.00 -2.22
N ARG A 273 8.87 -13.56 -1.53
CA ARG A 273 10.24 -13.63 -2.02
C ARG A 273 10.66 -15.06 -2.42
N ALA A 274 10.23 -16.06 -1.67
CA ALA A 274 10.60 -17.46 -1.93
C ALA A 274 10.00 -18.04 -3.20
N ALA A 275 8.93 -17.42 -3.76
CA ALA A 275 8.17 -17.98 -4.87
C ALA A 275 8.01 -17.05 -6.08
N VAL A 276 8.43 -15.78 -5.97
CA VAL A 276 8.34 -14.80 -7.06
C VAL A 276 9.43 -15.01 -8.10
N HIS A 277 9.09 -14.81 -9.38
CA HIS A 277 10.01 -14.89 -10.52
C HIS A 277 10.33 -13.48 -11.05
N GLY A 278 11.01 -12.67 -10.26
CA GLY A 278 11.51 -11.36 -10.69
C GLY A 278 10.55 -10.19 -10.55
N HIS A 279 9.27 -10.42 -10.24
CA HIS A 279 8.29 -9.34 -10.08
C HIS A 279 8.47 -8.59 -8.76
N THR A 280 8.14 -7.30 -8.76
CA THR A 280 8.20 -6.44 -7.58
C THR A 280 7.01 -6.68 -6.64
N LEU A 281 7.26 -6.60 -5.34
CA LEU A 281 6.26 -6.37 -4.30
C LEU A 281 6.42 -4.94 -3.78
N PHE A 282 5.49 -4.07 -4.08
CA PHE A 282 5.45 -2.71 -3.54
C PHE A 282 4.91 -2.73 -2.12
N ASN A 283 5.64 -2.11 -1.18
CA ASN A 283 5.07 -1.69 0.09
C ASN A 283 4.51 -0.28 -0.09
N TYR A 284 3.18 -0.10 0.01
CA TYR A 284 2.54 1.19 -0.15
C TYR A 284 1.86 1.69 1.13
N GLY A 285 2.18 1.11 2.29
CA GLY A 285 1.68 1.56 3.59
C GLY A 285 2.42 2.76 4.16
N SER A 286 1.97 3.19 5.33
CA SER A 286 2.57 4.25 6.13
C SER A 286 3.64 3.73 7.09
N LEU A 287 4.28 4.61 7.89
CA LEU A 287 5.17 4.24 8.98
C LEU A 287 4.54 4.46 10.38
N ASP A 288 3.22 4.73 10.47
CA ASP A 288 2.43 4.83 11.71
C ASP A 288 3.11 5.63 12.84
N GLY A 289 3.44 6.88 12.54
CA GLY A 289 4.06 7.78 13.51
C GLY A 289 5.58 7.80 13.47
N GLY A 290 6.20 7.04 12.56
CA GLY A 290 7.62 7.14 12.24
C GLY A 290 8.44 5.92 12.63
N VAL A 291 9.71 6.02 12.29
CA VAL A 291 10.70 4.96 12.53
C VAL A 291 10.89 4.71 14.02
N GLY A 292 10.63 3.49 14.47
CA GLY A 292 10.75 3.11 15.88
C GLY A 292 9.51 3.36 16.74
N ALA A 293 8.46 3.97 16.18
CA ALA A 293 7.20 4.17 16.89
C ALA A 293 6.50 2.83 17.21
N VAL A 294 6.37 1.98 16.19
CA VAL A 294 5.81 0.62 16.30
C VAL A 294 6.82 -0.39 15.79
N TRP A 295 7.21 -0.30 14.52
CA TRP A 295 8.29 -1.13 13.98
C TRP A 295 9.65 -0.46 14.14
N SER A 296 10.67 -1.26 14.44
CA SER A 296 12.06 -0.81 14.38
C SER A 296 12.43 -0.42 12.94
N ALA A 297 13.47 0.41 12.78
CA ALA A 297 13.99 0.79 11.48
C ALA A 297 14.31 -0.43 10.59
N ARG A 298 14.81 -1.53 11.19
CA ARG A 298 15.10 -2.78 10.45
C ARG A 298 13.85 -3.47 9.94
N GLN A 299 12.74 -3.42 10.68
CA GLN A 299 11.47 -4.00 10.25
C GLN A 299 10.84 -3.19 9.12
N ALA A 300 10.79 -1.86 9.26
CA ALA A 300 10.33 -0.97 8.20
C ALA A 300 11.20 -1.06 6.94
N TRP A 301 12.52 -1.07 7.08
CA TRP A 301 13.46 -1.28 5.98
C TRP A 301 13.24 -2.63 5.27
N TYR A 302 12.98 -3.71 6.02
CA TYR A 302 12.80 -5.06 5.48
C TYR A 302 11.72 -5.09 4.38
N VAL A 303 10.59 -4.43 4.58
CA VAL A 303 9.48 -4.39 3.63
C VAL A 303 9.64 -3.32 2.53
N SER A 304 10.60 -2.41 2.68
CA SER A 304 10.77 -1.22 1.85
C SER A 304 12.03 -1.23 0.96
N GLY A 305 12.53 -2.42 0.62
CA GLY A 305 13.72 -2.59 -0.21
C GLY A 305 14.83 -3.40 0.47
N GLY A 306 14.70 -3.72 1.76
CA GLY A 306 15.67 -4.51 2.52
C GLY A 306 15.80 -5.96 2.06
N ILE A 307 14.78 -6.50 1.42
CA ILE A 307 14.85 -7.81 0.78
C ILE A 307 14.68 -7.69 -0.73
N ARG A 308 15.14 -8.72 -1.45
CA ARG A 308 14.99 -8.81 -2.90
C ARG A 308 13.52 -8.68 -3.30
N HIS A 309 13.27 -8.00 -4.43
CA HIS A 309 11.96 -7.83 -5.03
C HIS A 309 10.98 -6.99 -4.21
N THR A 310 11.42 -6.22 -3.22
CA THR A 310 10.58 -5.25 -2.53
C THR A 310 11.00 -3.83 -2.85
N LYS A 311 10.02 -2.92 -2.95
CA LYS A 311 10.24 -1.49 -3.09
C LYS A 311 9.20 -0.72 -2.26
N ALA A 312 9.55 0.48 -1.81
CA ALA A 312 8.62 1.38 -1.17
C ALA A 312 7.89 2.24 -2.20
N LEU A 313 6.59 2.33 -2.07
CA LEU A 313 5.74 3.31 -2.73
C LEU A 313 4.98 4.08 -1.63
N PRO A 314 5.69 4.84 -0.80
CA PRO A 314 5.22 5.30 0.50
C PRO A 314 3.98 6.18 0.40
N GLU A 315 3.07 6.00 1.35
CA GLU A 315 2.00 6.95 1.60
C GLU A 315 2.55 8.25 2.12
N ILE A 316 2.28 9.35 1.41
CA ILE A 316 2.70 10.70 1.79
C ILE A 316 1.50 11.63 1.73
N TYR A 317 0.83 11.82 2.86
CA TYR A 317 -0.34 12.69 2.99
C TYR A 317 -0.01 14.07 3.53
N ASN A 318 1.17 14.21 4.16
CA ASN A 318 1.68 15.45 4.74
C ASN A 318 3.20 15.43 4.84
N SER A 319 3.81 16.56 5.22
CA SER A 319 5.25 16.70 5.32
C SER A 319 5.88 15.79 6.38
N ALA A 320 5.20 15.56 7.51
CA ALA A 320 5.73 14.70 8.57
C ALA A 320 5.90 13.25 8.10
N MET A 321 5.00 12.73 7.26
CA MET A 321 5.16 11.39 6.67
C MET A 321 6.36 11.35 5.72
N ALA A 322 6.61 12.40 4.94
CA ALA A 322 7.80 12.48 4.09
C ALA A 322 9.10 12.49 4.90
N GLU A 323 9.14 13.22 6.01
CA GLU A 323 10.27 13.25 6.94
C GLU A 323 10.54 11.87 7.55
N GLN A 324 9.50 11.13 7.94
CA GLN A 324 9.62 9.77 8.46
C GLN A 324 10.27 8.81 7.45
N TRP A 325 9.85 8.88 6.19
CA TRP A 325 10.42 8.05 5.12
C TRP A 325 11.87 8.46 4.78
N ALA A 326 12.18 9.75 4.79
CA ALA A 326 13.55 10.25 4.63
C ALA A 326 14.45 9.81 5.80
N GLU A 327 13.93 9.81 7.04
CA GLU A 327 14.64 9.26 8.19
C GLU A 327 14.95 7.76 8.02
N LEU A 328 13.97 6.96 7.56
CA LEU A 328 14.21 5.55 7.26
C LEU A 328 15.29 5.37 6.18
N ALA A 329 15.27 6.17 5.13
CA ALA A 329 16.29 6.16 4.09
C ALA A 329 17.67 6.48 4.65
N ARG A 330 17.80 7.51 5.50
CA ARG A 330 19.04 7.88 6.17
C ARG A 330 19.57 6.78 7.10
N ILE A 331 18.68 6.12 7.85
CA ILE A 331 19.07 5.02 8.75
C ILE A 331 19.51 3.81 7.92
N SER A 332 18.78 3.48 6.86
CA SER A 332 19.12 2.33 6.00
C SER A 332 20.48 2.52 5.33
N HIS A 333 20.74 3.70 4.79
CA HIS A 333 22.03 4.05 4.19
C HIS A 333 23.22 3.93 5.15
N ARG A 334 23.01 4.32 6.42
CA ARG A 334 24.10 4.29 7.41
C ARG A 334 24.30 2.95 8.10
N LYS A 335 23.26 2.10 8.19
CA LYS A 335 23.28 0.92 9.06
C LYS A 335 23.09 -0.41 8.33
N TYR A 336 22.60 -0.36 7.09
CA TYR A 336 22.28 -1.57 6.35
C TYR A 336 23.06 -1.58 5.03
N ASP A 337 23.22 -2.77 4.46
CA ASP A 337 23.96 -3.02 3.21
C ASP A 337 23.18 -2.62 1.95
N ARG A 338 21.96 -2.14 2.13
CA ARG A 338 21.06 -1.76 1.03
C ARG A 338 20.17 -0.59 1.45
N ASP A 339 20.08 0.42 0.59
CA ASP A 339 19.16 1.55 0.78
C ASP A 339 17.70 1.15 0.63
N VAL A 340 16.79 1.97 1.18
CA VAL A 340 15.37 1.93 0.82
C VAL A 340 15.26 2.10 -0.70
N GLN A 341 14.46 1.25 -1.32
CA GLN A 341 14.23 1.28 -2.75
C GLN A 341 12.90 1.95 -3.04
N PHE A 342 12.90 3.24 -3.33
CA PHE A 342 11.67 3.93 -3.71
C PHE A 342 11.24 3.55 -5.13
N ALA A 343 9.92 3.45 -5.35
CA ALA A 343 9.29 3.27 -6.65
C ALA A 343 8.49 4.51 -7.09
N GLY A 344 8.35 5.49 -6.23
CA GLY A 344 7.56 6.69 -6.37
C GLY A 344 6.88 7.05 -5.05
N VAL A 345 5.69 7.62 -5.12
CA VAL A 345 4.87 7.96 -3.94
C VAL A 345 3.41 7.54 -4.14
N MET A 346 2.73 7.26 -3.02
CA MET A 346 1.28 7.05 -2.97
C MET A 346 0.61 8.21 -2.23
N THR A 347 -0.58 8.58 -2.68
CA THR A 347 -1.50 9.45 -1.95
C THR A 347 -2.89 8.83 -1.92
N GLN A 348 -3.76 9.30 -1.04
CA GLN A 348 -5.14 8.86 -0.97
C GLN A 348 -6.07 10.06 -1.19
N GLY A 349 -6.83 10.03 -2.29
CA GLY A 349 -7.75 11.09 -2.66
C GLY A 349 -9.17 10.60 -2.66
N THR A 350 -9.75 10.32 -1.48
CA THR A 350 -11.16 9.98 -1.36
C THR A 350 -11.96 11.17 -0.82
N ALA A 351 -13.25 11.23 -1.12
CA ALA A 351 -14.15 12.24 -0.57
C ALA A 351 -14.28 12.16 0.97
N SER A 352 -13.97 10.98 1.54
CA SER A 352 -13.98 10.72 2.99
C SER A 352 -12.68 11.07 3.69
N CYS A 353 -11.60 11.26 2.94
CA CYS A 353 -10.29 11.57 3.46
C CYS A 353 -9.80 12.90 2.88
N ASN A 354 -9.68 13.91 3.73
CA ASN A 354 -8.92 15.12 3.38
C ASN A 354 -7.43 14.84 3.64
N CYS A 355 -6.88 13.87 2.92
CA CYS A 355 -5.53 13.35 3.11
C CYS A 355 -4.44 14.21 2.44
N GLY A 356 -4.70 15.49 2.26
CA GLY A 356 -3.71 16.52 2.03
C GLY A 356 -3.09 16.54 0.63
N PHE A 357 -2.11 15.74 0.35
CA PHE A 357 -1.30 15.94 -0.85
C PHE A 357 -1.83 15.19 -2.08
N ARG A 358 -1.68 15.84 -3.25
CA ARG A 358 -1.70 15.14 -4.54
C ARG A 358 -0.32 14.51 -4.80
N PRO A 359 -0.21 13.48 -5.65
CA PRO A 359 1.06 12.78 -5.91
C PRO A 359 2.23 13.72 -6.25
N THR A 360 1.98 14.79 -7.01
CA THR A 360 3.02 15.78 -7.35
C THR A 360 3.55 16.54 -6.13
N ALA A 361 2.67 16.90 -5.20
CA ALA A 361 3.07 17.57 -3.97
C ALA A 361 3.80 16.60 -3.03
N ALA A 362 3.27 15.38 -2.88
CA ALA A 362 3.86 14.31 -2.09
C ALA A 362 5.28 13.99 -2.54
N HIS A 363 5.49 13.80 -3.85
CA HIS A 363 6.80 13.54 -4.42
C HIS A 363 7.79 14.67 -4.14
N ARG A 364 7.37 15.92 -4.36
CA ARG A 364 8.23 17.11 -4.11
C ARG A 364 8.64 17.18 -2.63
N VAL A 365 7.71 16.96 -1.72
CA VAL A 365 7.98 17.05 -0.28
C VAL A 365 8.88 15.90 0.18
N LEU A 366 8.69 14.69 -0.35
CA LEU A 366 9.60 13.56 -0.07
C LEU A 366 11.01 13.84 -0.62
N ALA A 367 11.15 14.36 -1.84
CA ALA A 367 12.44 14.74 -2.39
C ALA A 367 13.15 15.77 -1.50
N GLN A 368 12.42 16.83 -1.07
CA GLN A 368 12.96 17.83 -0.15
C GLN A 368 13.39 17.24 1.20
N ALA A 369 12.62 16.29 1.73
CA ALA A 369 12.95 15.63 2.98
C ALA A 369 14.20 14.73 2.84
N LEU A 370 14.36 14.03 1.70
CA LEU A 370 15.56 13.25 1.39
C LEU A 370 16.81 14.16 1.30
N ASP A 371 16.71 15.30 0.60
CA ASP A 371 17.77 16.28 0.52
C ASP A 371 18.16 16.81 1.91
N ALA A 372 17.17 17.19 2.72
CA ALA A 372 17.38 17.70 4.07
C ALA A 372 18.06 16.67 5.02
N GLN A 373 17.85 15.36 4.78
CA GLN A 373 18.49 14.28 5.52
C GLN A 373 19.87 13.88 4.94
N GLY A 374 20.31 14.49 3.84
CA GLY A 374 21.58 14.20 3.18
C GLY A 374 21.60 12.82 2.50
N VAL A 375 20.44 12.38 1.99
CA VAL A 375 20.26 11.11 1.25
C VAL A 375 19.64 11.35 -0.13
N ASP A 376 19.92 12.46 -0.73
CA ASP A 376 19.54 12.88 -2.08
C ASP A 376 20.03 11.93 -3.19
N HIS A 377 21.08 11.15 -2.90
CA HIS A 377 21.59 10.09 -3.76
C HIS A 377 20.67 8.85 -3.82
N VAL A 378 19.73 8.68 -2.88
CA VAL A 378 18.75 7.58 -2.92
C VAL A 378 17.72 7.88 -4.02
N PRO A 379 17.61 7.02 -5.06
CA PRO A 379 16.77 7.32 -6.19
C PRO A 379 15.29 7.41 -5.79
N LEU A 380 14.63 8.52 -6.16
CA LEU A 380 13.19 8.69 -6.08
C LEU A 380 12.62 8.81 -7.50
N PRO A 381 12.09 7.73 -8.08
CA PRO A 381 11.48 7.75 -9.41
C PRO A 381 10.38 8.79 -9.52
N ALA A 382 10.29 9.44 -10.69
CA ALA A 382 9.31 10.48 -10.98
C ALA A 382 7.90 9.89 -11.25
N GLY A 383 7.44 8.99 -10.39
CA GLY A 383 6.14 8.33 -10.43
C GLY A 383 5.33 8.61 -9.17
N GLY A 384 4.01 8.58 -9.31
CA GLY A 384 3.10 8.66 -8.19
C GLY A 384 1.74 8.14 -8.56
N THR A 385 1.05 7.56 -7.58
CA THR A 385 -0.32 7.09 -7.75
C THR A 385 -1.21 7.65 -6.65
N ASN A 386 -2.48 7.82 -6.98
CA ASN A 386 -3.50 8.24 -6.04
C ASN A 386 -4.50 7.09 -5.88
N ILE A 387 -4.64 6.55 -4.67
CA ILE A 387 -5.59 5.47 -4.43
C ILE A 387 -6.96 6.04 -4.08
N ILE A 388 -7.99 5.50 -4.71
CA ILE A 388 -9.39 5.92 -4.54
C ILE A 388 -10.28 4.69 -4.31
N GLY A 389 -11.46 4.88 -3.68
CA GLY A 389 -12.43 3.81 -3.46
C GLY A 389 -13.66 4.30 -2.78
#